data_a8395294f2038f53c46e12c8ecb03efc
#
_entry.id   a8395294f2038f53c46e12c8ecb03efc
#
_cell.length_a   1.000
_cell.length_b   1.000
_cell.length_c   1.000
_cell.angle_alpha   90.00
_cell.angle_beta   90.00
_cell.angle_gamma   90.00
#
_symmetry.space_group_name_H-M   'P 1'
#
loop_
_entity.id
_entity.type
_entity.pdbx_description
1 polymer ?
#
loop_
_entity_poly.entity_id
_entity_poly.type
_entity_poly.pdbx_seq_one_letter_code
_entity_poly.pdbx_strand_id
1 'polypeptide(L)'
;MRILYITAVPLEYSSSANFRNIALIRGLMKNGHTVSTLSTKPQQASECYDKTILDLNFENRYFIELGQVHAGINATKKGTLKSKIKRTLYKIYTMFNLYDSRKKYAADVSKIDFSNEKFDIIISSSDPKSAHLFAENLVAKHPNIAKRWIQYWGDPFTGDINRRSYIPEYMVSKEESRLLSICDKAVYVSPLTSEYIKKKYPKYANKVQFVPIGFSEEKIYPEHKSDKLDLCYCGDYNSKDRDLMPLIEAAGQLEEICTLTLAGNSDLHVIENSNLTVYPRVEKKKVDEIEENSDVIVCVCNRNGTQIPGKIYHASATNRTVLILLDGEHKEEIKQYFDGYKRFVFAENRKEDVISMIKTICHRRSNEEPCERLNSVNIAKEFIR
;
A
#
# COMPACT_ATOMS: atom_id res chain seq x y z
N MET A 1 -3.37 24.92 5.77
CA MET A 1 -2.04 24.93 5.14
C MET A 1 -2.19 24.59 3.67
N ARG A 2 -1.31 25.14 2.82
CA ARG A 2 -1.18 24.74 1.42
C ARG A 2 -0.12 23.63 1.31
N ILE A 3 -0.49 22.51 0.74
CA ILE A 3 0.34 21.30 0.67
C ILE A 3 0.55 20.89 -0.80
N LEU A 4 1.79 20.66 -1.21
CA LEU A 4 2.10 20.02 -2.49
C LEU A 4 2.38 18.54 -2.26
N TYR A 5 1.53 17.68 -2.82
CA TYR A 5 1.66 16.22 -2.74
C TYR A 5 2.27 15.67 -4.02
N ILE A 6 3.43 15.06 -3.92
CA ILE A 6 4.24 14.61 -5.06
C ILE A 6 4.25 13.08 -5.12
N THR A 7 3.84 12.53 -6.26
CA THR A 7 3.97 11.10 -6.59
C THR A 7 4.66 10.92 -7.94
N ALA A 8 5.37 9.83 -8.14
CA ALA A 8 5.97 9.56 -9.45
C ALA A 8 4.96 8.96 -10.45
N VAL A 9 3.84 8.42 -9.95
CA VAL A 9 2.74 7.87 -10.75
C VAL A 9 1.47 8.71 -10.55
N PRO A 10 0.60 8.79 -11.56
CA PRO A 10 -0.71 9.44 -11.41
C PRO A 10 -1.54 8.78 -10.31
N LEU A 11 -2.29 9.59 -9.56
CA LEU A 11 -3.18 9.09 -8.49
C LEU A 11 -4.35 8.24 -9.03
N GLU A 12 -4.70 8.39 -10.31
CA GLU A 12 -5.72 7.59 -11.00
C GLU A 12 -5.29 6.14 -11.29
N TYR A 13 -4.07 5.75 -10.93
CA TYR A 13 -3.64 4.37 -11.13
C TYR A 13 -3.97 3.50 -9.91
N SER A 14 -4.81 2.49 -10.11
CA SER A 14 -5.20 1.52 -9.07
C SER A 14 -3.98 0.75 -8.57
N SER A 15 -3.52 1.10 -7.36
CA SER A 15 -2.40 0.46 -6.66
C SER A 15 -2.50 0.67 -5.16
N SER A 16 -1.90 -0.22 -4.37
CA SER A 16 -1.86 -0.08 -2.90
C SER A 16 -1.23 1.24 -2.46
N ALA A 17 -0.19 1.70 -3.16
CA ALA A 17 0.46 2.99 -2.88
C ALA A 17 -0.52 4.16 -3.10
N ASN A 18 -1.29 4.14 -4.19
CA ASN A 18 -2.23 5.22 -4.47
C ASN A 18 -3.46 5.21 -3.57
N PHE A 19 -3.98 4.04 -3.16
CA PHE A 19 -5.03 3.99 -2.15
C PHE A 19 -4.57 4.62 -0.83
N ARG A 20 -3.35 4.33 -0.40
CA ARG A 20 -2.71 4.99 0.76
C ARG A 20 -2.57 6.51 0.56
N ASN A 21 -2.11 6.94 -0.60
CA ASN A 21 -1.94 8.35 -0.94
C ASN A 21 -3.28 9.09 -0.93
N ILE A 22 -4.30 8.53 -1.58
CA ILE A 22 -5.66 9.10 -1.64
C ILE A 22 -6.25 9.20 -0.23
N ALA A 23 -6.07 8.18 0.61
CA ALA A 23 -6.53 8.22 1.99
C ALA A 23 -5.89 9.36 2.77
N LEU A 24 -4.56 9.52 2.71
CA LEU A 24 -3.87 10.62 3.39
C LEU A 24 -4.32 11.99 2.85
N ILE A 25 -4.39 12.16 1.53
CA ILE A 25 -4.84 13.41 0.91
C ILE A 25 -6.26 13.75 1.34
N ARG A 26 -7.18 12.78 1.32
CA ARG A 26 -8.56 12.97 1.79
C ARG A 26 -8.60 13.41 3.25
N GLY A 27 -7.80 12.78 4.11
CA GLY A 27 -7.67 13.18 5.51
C GLY A 27 -7.12 14.60 5.69
N LEU A 28 -6.12 14.99 4.90
CA LEU A 28 -5.58 16.36 4.90
C LEU A 28 -6.66 17.38 4.49
N MET A 29 -7.40 17.11 3.40
CA MET A 29 -8.48 17.99 2.93
C MET A 29 -9.62 18.10 3.94
N LYS A 30 -10.05 16.98 4.55
CA LYS A 30 -11.07 16.98 5.61
C LYS A 30 -10.62 17.74 6.87
N ASN A 31 -9.32 17.88 7.11
CA ASN A 31 -8.74 18.73 8.15
C ASN A 31 -8.59 20.20 7.74
N GLY A 32 -9.16 20.62 6.61
CA GLY A 32 -9.13 22.01 6.13
C GLY A 32 -7.82 22.42 5.48
N HIS A 33 -7.03 21.49 4.97
CA HIS A 33 -5.80 21.82 4.21
C HIS A 33 -6.11 21.83 2.71
N THR A 34 -5.47 22.74 2.01
CA THR A 34 -5.56 22.86 0.54
C THR A 34 -4.42 22.03 -0.06
N VAL A 35 -4.76 21.11 -0.98
CA VAL A 35 -3.78 20.19 -1.56
C VAL A 35 -3.68 20.41 -3.07
N SER A 36 -2.45 20.64 -3.53
CA SER A 36 -2.05 20.56 -4.94
C SER A 36 -1.24 19.28 -5.18
N THR A 37 -1.21 18.78 -6.42
CA THR A 37 -0.48 17.54 -6.74
C THR A 37 0.53 17.74 -7.87
N LEU A 38 1.63 16.98 -7.80
CA LEU A 38 2.60 16.84 -8.87
C LEU A 38 2.83 15.37 -9.17
N SER A 39 2.63 14.95 -10.42
CA SER A 39 2.88 13.58 -10.87
C SER A 39 3.24 13.53 -12.34
N THR A 40 3.57 12.33 -12.87
CA THR A 40 3.54 12.13 -14.31
C THR A 40 2.10 12.16 -14.81
N LYS A 41 1.91 12.58 -16.08
CA LYS A 41 0.58 12.70 -16.69
C LYS A 41 -0.11 11.33 -16.80
N PRO A 42 -1.39 11.20 -16.41
CA PRO A 42 -2.12 9.94 -16.52
C PRO A 42 -2.31 9.54 -17.98
N GLN A 43 -2.14 8.26 -18.27
CA GLN A 43 -2.41 7.64 -19.57
C GLN A 43 -3.64 6.76 -19.45
N GLN A 44 -4.75 7.17 -20.08
CA GLN A 44 -6.02 6.44 -20.03
C GLN A 44 -5.94 5.02 -20.62
N ALA A 45 -4.99 4.78 -21.54
CA ALA A 45 -4.73 3.46 -22.10
C ALA A 45 -4.00 2.49 -21.15
N SER A 46 -3.59 2.95 -19.96
CA SER A 46 -2.95 2.08 -18.97
C SER A 46 -3.97 1.13 -18.35
N GLU A 47 -3.61 -0.14 -18.20
CA GLU A 47 -4.43 -1.16 -17.53
C GLU A 47 -4.72 -0.83 -16.05
N CYS A 48 -3.89 0.01 -15.43
CA CYS A 48 -4.07 0.44 -14.04
C CYS A 48 -4.91 1.72 -13.92
N TYR A 49 -5.30 2.35 -15.06
CA TYR A 49 -6.05 3.59 -15.03
C TYR A 49 -7.49 3.35 -14.60
N ASP A 50 -7.87 3.99 -13.52
CA ASP A 50 -9.23 3.99 -12.98
C ASP A 50 -9.55 5.38 -12.42
N LYS A 51 -10.33 6.15 -13.19
CA LYS A 51 -10.73 7.50 -12.77
C LYS A 51 -11.66 7.51 -11.55
N THR A 52 -12.32 6.39 -11.27
CA THR A 52 -13.33 6.32 -10.19
C THR A 52 -12.72 6.31 -8.79
N ILE A 53 -11.43 5.98 -8.68
CA ILE A 53 -10.72 5.97 -7.40
C ILE A 53 -10.34 7.37 -6.90
N LEU A 54 -10.46 8.41 -7.75
CA LEU A 54 -10.03 9.77 -7.46
C LEU A 54 -11.18 10.77 -7.59
N ASP A 55 -11.87 11.01 -6.49
CA ASP A 55 -13.00 11.96 -6.33
C ASP A 55 -12.62 13.17 -5.45
N LEU A 56 -11.40 13.68 -5.60
CA LEU A 56 -10.85 14.75 -4.78
C LEU A 56 -10.71 16.04 -5.58
N ASN A 57 -11.05 17.17 -4.94
CA ASN A 57 -10.92 18.50 -5.52
C ASN A 57 -9.58 19.13 -5.13
N PHE A 58 -8.62 19.06 -6.02
CA PHE A 58 -7.30 19.67 -5.85
C PHE A 58 -7.32 21.17 -6.19
N GLU A 59 -6.48 21.96 -5.48
CA GLU A 59 -6.26 23.37 -5.84
C GLU A 59 -5.61 23.45 -7.24
N ASN A 60 -4.50 22.71 -7.44
CA ASN A 60 -3.83 22.61 -8.72
C ASN A 60 -3.32 21.18 -8.94
N ARG A 61 -3.20 20.79 -10.21
CA ARG A 61 -2.60 19.51 -10.60
C ARG A 61 -1.51 19.75 -11.63
N TYR A 62 -0.27 19.51 -11.25
CA TYR A 62 0.90 19.67 -12.10
C TYR A 62 1.29 18.32 -12.69
N PHE A 63 1.60 18.31 -13.99
CA PHE A 63 1.94 17.07 -14.69
C PHE A 63 3.26 17.17 -15.42
N ILE A 64 4.07 16.12 -15.30
CA ILE A 64 5.24 15.90 -16.13
C ILE A 64 4.81 15.06 -17.33
N GLU A 65 5.05 15.56 -18.54
CA GLU A 65 4.73 14.85 -19.78
C GLU A 65 5.62 13.62 -19.94
N LEU A 66 5.01 12.49 -20.28
CA LEU A 66 5.73 11.26 -20.57
C LEU A 66 6.13 11.24 -22.04
N GLY A 67 7.42 11.03 -22.33
CA GLY A 67 7.89 10.85 -23.70
C GLY A 67 7.21 9.67 -24.42
N GLN A 68 7.13 9.73 -25.76
CA GLN A 68 6.43 8.76 -26.63
C GLN A 68 6.76 7.28 -26.38
N VAL A 69 7.97 6.96 -25.91
CA VAL A 69 8.41 5.60 -25.59
C VAL A 69 7.61 4.99 -24.43
N HIS A 70 7.25 5.79 -23.42
CA HIS A 70 6.43 5.32 -22.27
C HIS A 70 4.96 5.17 -22.66
N ALA A 71 4.44 6.06 -23.50
CA ALA A 71 3.10 5.96 -24.06
C ALA A 71 2.91 4.61 -24.81
N GLY A 72 3.92 4.20 -25.58
CA GLY A 72 3.90 2.93 -26.32
C GLY A 72 4.07 1.66 -25.46
N ILE A 73 4.65 1.76 -24.24
CA ILE A 73 4.80 0.59 -23.34
C ILE A 73 3.47 0.22 -22.68
N ASN A 74 2.69 1.22 -22.27
CA ASN A 74 1.39 1.02 -21.61
C ASN A 74 0.25 0.67 -22.58
N ALA A 75 0.41 0.97 -23.89
CA ALA A 75 -0.61 0.71 -24.91
C ALA A 75 -0.57 -0.71 -25.54
N THR A 76 0.32 -1.60 -25.07
CA THR A 76 0.39 -2.97 -25.62
C THR A 76 -0.60 -3.89 -24.91
N LYS A 77 -1.58 -4.44 -25.66
CA LYS A 77 -2.54 -5.44 -25.15
C LYS A 77 -1.85 -6.61 -24.47
N LYS A 78 -2.40 -7.06 -23.31
CA LYS A 78 -1.96 -8.28 -22.61
C LYS A 78 -1.90 -9.48 -23.55
N GLY A 79 -0.89 -10.33 -23.39
CA GLY A 79 -0.78 -11.62 -24.11
C GLY A 79 0.03 -11.60 -25.38
N THR A 80 0.41 -10.45 -25.94
CA THR A 80 1.25 -10.40 -27.15
C THR A 80 2.73 -10.70 -26.84
N LEU A 81 3.44 -11.33 -27.79
CA LEU A 81 4.89 -11.60 -27.68
C LEU A 81 5.66 -10.31 -27.37
N LYS A 82 5.26 -9.19 -27.99
CA LYS A 82 5.84 -7.85 -27.75
C LYS A 82 5.66 -7.41 -26.29
N SER A 83 4.52 -7.68 -25.65
CA SER A 83 4.29 -7.33 -24.26
C SER A 83 5.13 -8.19 -23.30
N LYS A 84 5.31 -9.48 -23.60
CA LYS A 84 6.19 -10.37 -22.83
C LYS A 84 7.65 -9.92 -22.90
N ILE A 85 8.16 -9.62 -24.09
CA ILE A 85 9.54 -9.13 -24.28
C ILE A 85 9.75 -7.81 -23.52
N LYS A 86 8.81 -6.84 -23.63
CA LYS A 86 8.91 -5.56 -22.91
C LYS A 86 8.91 -5.74 -21.40
N ARG A 87 8.08 -6.63 -20.86
CA ARG A 87 8.07 -6.96 -19.42
C ARG A 87 9.41 -7.56 -18.98
N THR A 88 9.99 -8.46 -19.77
CA THR A 88 11.30 -9.05 -19.50
C THR A 88 12.39 -7.99 -19.50
N LEU A 89 12.43 -7.13 -20.51
CA LEU A 89 13.39 -6.02 -20.58
C LEU A 89 13.23 -5.04 -19.41
N TYR A 90 11.98 -4.76 -19.00
CA TYR A 90 11.73 -3.92 -17.84
C TYR A 90 12.19 -4.59 -16.53
N LYS A 91 11.99 -5.90 -16.37
CA LYS A 91 12.53 -6.64 -15.22
C LYS A 91 14.05 -6.58 -15.19
N ILE A 92 14.71 -6.79 -16.33
CA ILE A 92 16.17 -6.68 -16.43
C ILE A 92 16.60 -5.25 -16.07
N TYR A 93 15.94 -4.22 -16.61
CA TYR A 93 16.22 -2.85 -16.26
C TYR A 93 16.15 -2.61 -14.75
N THR A 94 15.09 -3.05 -14.08
CA THR A 94 14.91 -2.87 -12.62
C THR A 94 15.94 -3.64 -11.79
N MET A 95 16.47 -4.76 -12.30
CA MET A 95 17.50 -5.52 -11.62
C MET A 95 18.85 -4.77 -11.54
N PHE A 96 19.15 -3.91 -12.51
CA PHE A 96 20.42 -3.17 -12.59
C PHE A 96 20.28 -1.68 -12.29
N ASN A 97 19.11 -1.22 -11.88
CA ASN A 97 18.88 0.16 -11.54
C ASN A 97 18.39 0.33 -10.10
N LEU A 98 18.89 1.36 -9.46
CA LEU A 98 18.53 1.71 -8.09
C LEU A 98 17.08 2.19 -7.99
N TYR A 99 16.64 2.96 -8.96
CA TYR A 99 15.31 3.52 -9.07
C TYR A 99 14.51 2.90 -10.22
N ASP A 100 13.21 3.09 -10.15
CA ASP A 100 12.28 2.79 -11.24
C ASP A 100 12.51 3.68 -12.48
N SER A 101 11.83 3.34 -13.57
CA SER A 101 11.99 4.02 -14.85
C SER A 101 11.54 5.49 -14.88
N ARG A 102 10.80 5.95 -13.85
CA ARG A 102 10.36 7.35 -13.77
C ARG A 102 11.45 8.30 -13.27
N LYS A 103 12.53 7.77 -12.69
CA LYS A 103 13.72 8.55 -12.34
C LYS A 103 14.15 9.52 -13.45
N LYS A 104 14.07 9.09 -14.71
CA LYS A 104 14.48 9.92 -15.85
C LYS A 104 13.66 11.21 -16.03
N TYR A 105 12.45 11.26 -15.46
CA TYR A 105 11.59 12.44 -15.50
C TYR A 105 11.78 13.39 -14.30
N ALA A 106 12.65 13.05 -13.37
CA ALA A 106 12.89 13.89 -12.20
C ALA A 106 13.44 15.28 -12.59
N ALA A 107 14.30 15.36 -13.61
CA ALA A 107 14.81 16.63 -14.15
C ALA A 107 13.73 17.47 -14.86
N ASP A 108 12.68 16.82 -15.40
CA ASP A 108 11.60 17.50 -16.10
C ASP A 108 10.68 18.30 -15.16
N VAL A 109 10.73 18.06 -13.84
CA VAL A 109 10.10 18.91 -12.82
C VAL A 109 10.53 20.37 -12.98
N SER A 110 11.78 20.61 -13.39
CA SER A 110 12.30 21.94 -13.63
C SER A 110 11.64 22.69 -14.80
N LYS A 111 10.87 22.01 -15.66
CA LYS A 111 10.15 22.62 -16.78
C LYS A 111 8.78 23.15 -16.37
N ILE A 112 8.29 22.77 -15.20
CA ILE A 112 7.02 23.25 -14.67
C ILE A 112 7.24 24.61 -14.02
N ASP A 113 6.34 25.55 -14.27
CA ASP A 113 6.40 26.87 -13.67
C ASP A 113 5.79 26.85 -12.25
N PHE A 114 6.65 27.07 -11.27
CA PHE A 114 6.30 27.26 -9.86
C PHE A 114 6.69 28.63 -9.32
N SER A 115 6.98 29.61 -10.19
CA SER A 115 7.53 30.90 -9.80
C SER A 115 6.67 31.68 -8.82
N ASN A 116 5.33 31.52 -8.93
CA ASN A 116 4.34 32.20 -8.08
C ASN A 116 3.79 31.29 -6.96
N GLU A 117 4.34 30.10 -6.78
CA GLU A 117 3.82 29.12 -5.83
C GLU A 117 4.59 29.14 -4.51
N LYS A 118 3.83 29.00 -3.44
CA LYS A 118 4.34 28.84 -2.06
C LYS A 118 3.49 27.80 -1.33
N PHE A 119 4.14 26.84 -0.73
CA PHE A 119 3.51 25.79 0.06
C PHE A 119 4.00 25.84 1.49
N ASP A 120 3.17 25.38 2.44
CA ASP A 120 3.64 25.17 3.81
C ASP A 120 4.43 23.86 3.89
N ILE A 121 3.97 22.82 3.17
CA ILE A 121 4.56 21.48 3.21
C ILE A 121 4.63 20.90 1.80
N ILE A 122 5.76 20.28 1.45
CA ILE A 122 5.87 19.31 0.38
C ILE A 122 5.79 17.90 1.00
N ILE A 123 4.94 17.03 0.47
CA ILE A 123 4.91 15.61 0.78
C ILE A 123 5.31 14.85 -0.49
N SER A 124 6.44 14.15 -0.47
CA SER A 124 6.81 13.22 -1.53
C SER A 124 6.55 11.79 -1.11
N SER A 125 5.76 11.05 -1.87
CA SER A 125 5.31 9.71 -1.48
C SER A 125 5.85 8.62 -2.39
N SER A 126 6.58 7.67 -1.80
CA SER A 126 6.90 6.38 -2.43
C SER A 126 5.70 5.42 -2.26
N ASP A 127 5.48 4.32 -3.00
CA ASP A 127 6.24 3.94 -4.16
C ASP A 127 5.60 4.46 -5.45
N PRO A 128 6.36 4.75 -6.48
CA PRO A 128 7.81 4.53 -6.68
C PRO A 128 8.68 5.55 -5.95
N LYS A 129 9.89 5.12 -5.58
CA LYS A 129 10.86 5.92 -4.80
C LYS A 129 11.41 7.13 -5.57
N SER A 130 11.27 7.15 -6.91
CA SER A 130 11.58 8.32 -7.75
C SER A 130 10.73 9.57 -7.43
N ALA A 131 9.61 9.43 -6.70
CA ALA A 131 8.85 10.58 -6.20
C ALA A 131 9.70 11.50 -5.30
N HIS A 132 10.63 10.94 -4.53
CA HIS A 132 11.54 11.73 -3.70
C HIS A 132 12.54 12.54 -4.56
N LEU A 133 12.94 12.00 -5.72
CA LEU A 133 13.78 12.74 -6.67
C LEU A 133 13.02 13.89 -7.36
N PHE A 134 11.71 13.74 -7.57
CA PHE A 134 10.87 14.83 -8.07
C PHE A 134 10.86 16.00 -7.08
N ALA A 135 10.65 15.72 -5.80
CA ALA A 135 10.69 16.72 -4.75
C ALA A 135 12.08 17.36 -4.60
N GLU A 136 13.13 16.54 -4.66
CA GLU A 136 14.53 17.03 -4.61
C GLU A 136 14.82 18.03 -5.75
N ASN A 137 14.49 17.70 -6.99
CA ASN A 137 14.70 18.59 -8.13
C ASN A 137 13.85 19.87 -8.03
N LEU A 138 12.63 19.78 -7.50
CA LEU A 138 11.78 20.94 -7.26
C LEU A 138 12.40 21.89 -6.23
N VAL A 139 12.80 21.37 -5.08
CA VAL A 139 13.40 22.16 -4.00
C VAL A 139 14.76 22.72 -4.43
N ALA A 140 15.57 21.98 -5.18
CA ALA A 140 16.83 22.45 -5.71
C ALA A 140 16.65 23.66 -6.67
N LYS A 141 15.62 23.65 -7.51
CA LYS A 141 15.30 24.75 -8.40
C LYS A 141 14.64 25.93 -7.68
N HIS A 142 13.81 25.66 -6.68
CA HIS A 142 13.01 26.63 -5.93
C HIS A 142 13.22 26.45 -4.42
N PRO A 143 14.37 26.87 -3.84
CA PRO A 143 14.73 26.57 -2.45
C PRO A 143 13.72 27.04 -1.38
N ASN A 144 12.92 28.07 -1.70
CA ASN A 144 11.93 28.65 -0.80
C ASN A 144 10.48 28.29 -1.16
N ILE A 145 10.27 27.24 -1.96
CA ILE A 145 8.93 26.85 -2.41
C ILE A 145 8.06 26.30 -1.28
N ALA A 146 8.67 25.69 -0.28
CA ALA A 146 7.98 25.17 0.91
C ALA A 146 8.80 25.40 2.18
N LYS A 147 8.09 25.43 3.33
CA LYS A 147 8.72 25.56 4.66
C LYS A 147 9.27 24.23 5.18
N ARG A 148 8.65 23.10 4.77
CA ARG A 148 9.00 21.75 5.21
C ARG A 148 8.84 20.76 4.07
N TRP A 149 9.73 19.76 4.02
CA TRP A 149 9.62 18.61 3.14
C TRP A 149 9.53 17.32 3.94
N ILE A 150 8.39 16.61 3.81
CA ILE A 150 8.11 15.31 4.41
C ILE A 150 8.21 14.22 3.34
N GLN A 151 9.05 13.23 3.58
CA GLN A 151 9.07 12.01 2.76
C GLN A 151 8.11 10.98 3.36
N TYR A 152 7.20 10.44 2.56
CA TYR A 152 6.26 9.39 2.94
C TYR A 152 6.65 8.07 2.30
N TRP A 153 7.05 7.11 3.12
CA TRP A 153 7.62 5.83 2.71
C TRP A 153 6.62 4.70 2.93
N GLY A 154 6.17 4.02 1.85
CA GLY A 154 5.41 2.78 1.91
C GLY A 154 6.29 1.62 2.30
N ASP A 155 7.35 1.43 1.53
CA ASP A 155 8.38 0.43 1.75
C ASP A 155 9.75 1.11 1.90
N PRO A 156 10.68 0.59 2.72
CA PRO A 156 12.03 1.15 2.83
C PRO A 156 12.79 0.97 1.52
N PHE A 157 13.90 1.68 1.33
CA PHE A 157 14.81 1.37 0.24
C PHE A 157 15.63 0.13 0.56
N THR A 158 16.19 0.12 1.77
CA THR A 158 16.98 -0.99 2.32
C THR A 158 16.06 -1.98 3.01
N GLY A 159 16.18 -3.26 2.69
CA GLY A 159 15.33 -4.30 3.29
C GLY A 159 13.91 -4.40 2.69
N ASP A 160 13.67 -3.79 1.54
CA ASP A 160 12.40 -3.95 0.81
C ASP A 160 12.27 -5.38 0.27
N ILE A 161 11.30 -6.15 0.80
CA ILE A 161 11.06 -7.55 0.41
C ILE A 161 10.64 -7.70 -1.06
N ASN A 162 10.09 -6.64 -1.65
CA ASN A 162 9.65 -6.64 -3.05
C ASN A 162 10.80 -6.31 -4.01
N ARG A 163 11.93 -5.87 -3.49
CA ARG A 163 13.05 -5.45 -4.30
C ARG A 163 13.83 -6.66 -4.82
N ARG A 164 13.82 -6.83 -6.13
CA ARG A 164 14.65 -7.80 -6.85
C ARG A 164 15.71 -7.04 -7.65
N SER A 165 16.89 -6.82 -7.06
CA SER A 165 17.95 -6.02 -7.67
C SER A 165 19.31 -6.62 -7.41
N TYR A 166 20.20 -6.56 -8.40
CA TYR A 166 21.64 -6.89 -8.27
C TYR A 166 22.47 -5.69 -7.77
N ILE A 167 21.83 -4.55 -7.50
CA ILE A 167 22.53 -3.41 -6.91
C ILE A 167 22.97 -3.79 -5.51
N PRO A 168 24.26 -3.65 -5.18
CA PRO A 168 24.78 -3.96 -3.85
C PRO A 168 24.07 -3.17 -2.76
N GLU A 169 23.79 -3.84 -1.64
CA GLU A 169 23.02 -3.28 -0.52
C GLU A 169 23.65 -1.99 0.03
N TYR A 170 24.99 -1.87 0.03
CA TYR A 170 25.66 -0.67 0.48
C TYR A 170 25.33 0.57 -0.38
N MET A 171 25.11 0.39 -1.71
CA MET A 171 24.70 1.49 -2.60
C MET A 171 23.28 1.93 -2.31
N VAL A 172 22.39 0.98 -2.02
CA VAL A 172 21.01 1.23 -1.62
C VAL A 172 20.99 2.00 -0.31
N SER A 173 21.75 1.51 0.69
CA SER A 173 21.86 2.14 2.00
C SER A 173 22.45 3.56 1.92
N LYS A 174 23.44 3.76 1.05
CA LYS A 174 24.03 5.09 0.81
C LYS A 174 22.99 6.06 0.27
N GLU A 175 22.19 5.61 -0.70
CA GLU A 175 21.14 6.45 -1.32
C GLU A 175 19.99 6.74 -0.35
N GLU A 176 19.51 5.75 0.42
CA GLU A 176 18.50 5.97 1.45
C GLU A 176 18.99 6.95 2.51
N SER A 177 20.25 6.80 2.99
CA SER A 177 20.90 7.76 3.88
C SER A 177 20.95 9.17 3.29
N ARG A 178 21.26 9.31 2.01
CA ARG A 178 21.28 10.58 1.29
C ARG A 178 19.88 11.21 1.25
N LEU A 179 18.86 10.45 0.92
CA LEU A 179 17.47 10.95 0.89
C LEU A 179 17.01 11.40 2.29
N LEU A 180 17.32 10.64 3.34
CA LEU A 180 17.03 11.03 4.72
C LEU A 180 17.76 12.32 5.13
N SER A 181 18.95 12.58 4.56
CA SER A 181 19.70 13.80 4.90
C SER A 181 19.03 15.09 4.43
N ILE A 182 18.33 15.06 3.31
CA ILE A 182 17.79 16.23 2.60
C ILE A 182 16.33 16.57 2.92
N CYS A 183 15.62 15.71 3.65
CA CYS A 183 14.25 16.00 4.10
C CYS A 183 14.23 16.50 5.55
N ASP A 184 13.11 17.12 5.95
CA ASP A 184 12.89 17.53 7.34
C ASP A 184 12.34 16.38 8.18
N LYS A 185 11.52 15.50 7.55
CA LYS A 185 10.85 14.37 8.20
C LYS A 185 10.70 13.21 7.21
N ALA A 186 10.91 11.99 7.68
CA ALA A 186 10.66 10.76 6.94
C ALA A 186 9.63 9.91 7.71
N VAL A 187 8.47 9.68 7.11
CA VAL A 187 7.37 8.94 7.70
C VAL A 187 7.28 7.56 7.05
N TYR A 188 7.39 6.50 7.85
CA TYR A 188 7.20 5.12 7.44
C TYR A 188 5.85 4.58 7.92
N VAL A 189 5.24 3.69 7.14
CA VAL A 189 3.90 3.13 7.42
C VAL A 189 3.91 1.90 8.31
N SER A 190 5.07 1.41 8.68
CA SER A 190 5.25 0.27 9.60
C SER A 190 6.10 0.70 10.81
N PRO A 191 5.69 0.38 12.04
CA PRO A 191 6.49 0.66 13.22
C PRO A 191 7.80 -0.12 13.19
N LEU A 192 7.78 -1.38 12.72
CA LEU A 192 8.98 -2.21 12.59
C LEU A 192 9.98 -1.61 11.60
N THR A 193 9.49 -1.14 10.45
CA THR A 193 10.35 -0.46 9.46
C THR A 193 10.92 0.82 10.02
N SER A 194 10.12 1.63 10.70
CA SER A 194 10.59 2.87 11.34
C SER A 194 11.72 2.60 12.33
N GLU A 195 11.56 1.62 13.21
CA GLU A 195 12.60 1.24 14.19
C GLU A 195 13.84 0.64 13.52
N TYR A 196 13.66 -0.18 12.47
CA TYR A 196 14.78 -0.70 11.68
C TYR A 196 15.59 0.45 11.06
N ILE A 197 14.94 1.45 10.45
CA ILE A 197 15.58 2.62 9.82
C ILE A 197 16.28 3.51 10.85
N LYS A 198 15.67 3.76 12.01
CA LYS A 198 16.32 4.51 13.12
C LYS A 198 17.61 3.84 13.59
N LYS A 199 17.57 2.51 13.76
CA LYS A 199 18.76 1.72 14.16
C LYS A 199 19.83 1.75 13.07
N LYS A 200 19.44 1.64 11.80
CA LYS A 200 20.35 1.62 10.65
C LYS A 200 20.99 2.99 10.39
N TYR A 201 20.25 4.08 10.60
CA TYR A 201 20.69 5.45 10.35
C TYR A 201 20.54 6.34 11.60
N PRO A 202 21.29 6.09 12.67
CA PRO A 202 21.11 6.79 13.96
C PRO A 202 21.27 8.32 13.85
N LYS A 203 22.07 8.80 12.89
CA LYS A 203 22.23 10.23 12.61
C LYS A 203 20.92 10.92 12.21
N TYR A 204 19.97 10.17 11.63
CA TYR A 204 18.69 10.70 11.15
C TYR A 204 17.49 10.16 11.96
N ALA A 205 17.74 9.46 13.08
CA ALA A 205 16.68 8.83 13.87
C ALA A 205 15.61 9.83 14.34
N ASN A 206 16.01 11.06 14.64
CA ASN A 206 15.10 12.14 15.05
C ASN A 206 14.14 12.62 13.94
N LYS A 207 14.48 12.39 12.66
CA LYS A 207 13.63 12.71 11.51
C LYS A 207 12.67 11.58 11.16
N VAL A 208 12.97 10.34 11.57
CA VAL A 208 12.22 9.13 11.22
C VAL A 208 11.06 8.96 12.17
N GLN A 209 9.86 8.87 11.62
CA GLN A 209 8.63 8.66 12.37
C GLN A 209 7.80 7.52 11.75
N PHE A 210 7.00 6.90 12.57
CA PHE A 210 5.97 5.96 12.17
C PHE A 210 4.61 6.67 12.19
N VAL A 211 3.84 6.51 11.11
CA VAL A 211 2.42 6.87 11.06
C VAL A 211 1.70 5.78 10.27
N PRO A 212 0.66 5.15 10.82
CA PRO A 212 -0.03 4.06 10.15
C PRO A 212 -0.74 4.51 8.86
N ILE A 213 -1.13 3.55 8.03
CA ILE A 213 -1.97 3.82 6.88
C ILE A 213 -3.39 4.11 7.38
N GLY A 214 -3.99 5.21 6.90
CA GLY A 214 -5.40 5.51 7.13
C GLY A 214 -6.29 4.86 6.08
N PHE A 215 -7.53 4.55 6.44
CA PHE A 215 -8.57 4.26 5.46
C PHE A 215 -9.31 5.55 5.06
N SER A 216 -9.77 5.61 3.80
CA SER A 216 -10.43 6.80 3.25
C SER A 216 -11.84 6.99 3.79
N GLU A 217 -12.62 5.92 3.86
CA GLU A 217 -14.05 5.89 4.19
C GLU A 217 -14.39 4.61 4.92
N GLU A 218 -15.35 4.73 5.83
CA GLU A 218 -15.94 3.58 6.49
C GLU A 218 -16.82 2.81 5.51
N LYS A 219 -16.87 1.50 5.67
CA LYS A 219 -17.66 0.60 4.87
C LYS A 219 -18.55 -0.23 5.80
N ILE A 220 -19.77 0.21 5.93
CA ILE A 220 -20.78 -0.49 6.74
C ILE A 220 -21.58 -1.38 5.79
N TYR A 221 -21.25 -2.64 5.77
CA TYR A 221 -21.96 -3.63 4.99
C TYR A 221 -23.25 -4.09 5.70
N PRO A 222 -24.32 -4.45 4.96
CA PRO A 222 -25.50 -5.09 5.53
C PRO A 222 -25.14 -6.37 6.31
N GLU A 223 -26.03 -6.78 7.20
CA GLU A 223 -25.90 -8.07 7.87
C GLU A 223 -25.83 -9.20 6.84
N HIS A 224 -24.75 -9.98 6.89
CA HIS A 224 -24.59 -11.14 6.02
C HIS A 224 -25.28 -12.36 6.66
N LYS A 225 -26.23 -12.94 5.94
CA LYS A 225 -26.99 -14.11 6.42
C LYS A 225 -26.60 -15.34 5.62
N SER A 226 -25.84 -16.19 6.25
CA SER A 226 -25.39 -17.47 5.69
C SER A 226 -25.40 -18.54 6.80
N ASP A 227 -25.71 -19.77 6.43
CA ASP A 227 -25.68 -20.91 7.36
C ASP A 227 -24.24 -21.26 7.75
N LYS A 228 -23.27 -20.95 6.87
CA LYS A 228 -21.85 -21.14 7.11
C LYS A 228 -21.18 -19.80 7.40
N LEU A 229 -19.98 -19.85 8.01
CA LEU A 229 -19.12 -18.69 8.18
C LEU A 229 -18.38 -18.43 6.87
N ASP A 230 -18.64 -17.29 6.23
CA ASP A 230 -18.01 -16.93 4.96
C ASP A 230 -16.75 -16.10 5.19
N LEU A 231 -15.58 -16.68 4.81
CA LEU A 231 -14.28 -16.02 4.89
C LEU A 231 -13.84 -15.51 3.53
N CYS A 232 -13.19 -14.38 3.47
CA CYS A 232 -12.53 -13.93 2.23
C CYS A 232 -11.09 -13.45 2.47
N TYR A 233 -10.28 -13.65 1.44
CA TYR A 233 -8.98 -13.02 1.30
C TYR A 233 -8.87 -12.37 -0.08
N CYS A 234 -8.68 -11.05 -0.12
CA CYS A 234 -8.56 -10.30 -1.36
C CYS A 234 -7.15 -9.71 -1.50
N GLY A 235 -6.26 -10.32 -2.29
CA GLY A 235 -4.92 -9.87 -2.56
C GLY A 235 -3.98 -10.89 -3.15
N ASP A 236 -2.87 -10.42 -3.70
CA ASP A 236 -1.84 -11.33 -4.18
C ASP A 236 -1.21 -12.08 -2.99
N TYR A 237 -1.00 -13.38 -3.16
CA TYR A 237 -0.40 -14.28 -2.18
C TYR A 237 0.59 -15.22 -2.86
N ASN A 238 1.52 -15.78 -2.10
CA ASN A 238 2.57 -16.64 -2.64
C ASN A 238 3.20 -17.51 -1.55
N SER A 239 3.81 -18.61 -1.97
CA SER A 239 4.45 -19.59 -1.09
C SER A 239 5.58 -19.02 -0.24
N LYS A 240 6.23 -17.94 -0.69
CA LYS A 240 7.43 -17.40 -0.07
C LYS A 240 7.14 -16.40 1.06
N ASP A 241 6.25 -15.44 0.80
CA ASP A 241 6.08 -14.27 1.67
C ASP A 241 4.69 -14.19 2.30
N ARG A 242 3.66 -14.74 1.64
CA ARG A 242 2.25 -14.74 2.09
C ARG A 242 1.60 -16.06 1.75
N ASP A 243 1.89 -17.06 2.54
CA ASP A 243 1.42 -18.40 2.33
C ASP A 243 0.00 -18.58 2.90
N LEU A 244 -0.95 -18.90 2.02
CA LEU A 244 -2.34 -19.18 2.39
C LEU A 244 -2.66 -20.68 2.52
N MET A 245 -1.68 -21.56 2.31
CA MET A 245 -1.95 -23.01 2.43
C MET A 245 -2.54 -23.41 3.78
N PRO A 246 -2.05 -22.89 4.94
CA PRO A 246 -2.66 -23.19 6.23
C PRO A 246 -4.14 -22.81 6.32
N LEU A 247 -4.52 -21.65 5.75
CA LEU A 247 -5.93 -21.20 5.70
C LEU A 247 -6.77 -22.09 4.78
N ILE A 248 -6.25 -22.41 3.59
CA ILE A 248 -6.94 -23.28 2.60
C ILE A 248 -7.19 -24.67 3.17
N GLU A 249 -6.19 -25.26 3.80
CA GLU A 249 -6.30 -26.56 4.45
C GLU A 249 -7.26 -26.55 5.66
N ALA A 250 -7.25 -25.47 6.45
CA ALA A 250 -8.17 -25.29 7.57
C ALA A 250 -9.63 -25.19 7.08
N ALA A 251 -9.86 -24.35 6.06
CA ALA A 251 -11.20 -24.24 5.47
C ALA A 251 -11.69 -25.56 4.86
N GLY A 252 -10.80 -26.29 4.16
CA GLY A 252 -11.12 -27.62 3.62
C GLY A 252 -11.52 -28.65 4.71
N GLN A 253 -10.87 -28.60 5.89
CA GLN A 253 -11.22 -29.45 7.02
C GLN A 253 -12.54 -29.03 7.70
N LEU A 254 -12.96 -27.78 7.53
CA LEU A 254 -14.16 -27.19 8.13
C LEU A 254 -15.26 -26.93 7.09
N GLU A 255 -15.32 -27.72 6.04
CA GLU A 255 -16.25 -27.52 4.90
C GLU A 255 -17.73 -27.47 5.30
N GLU A 256 -18.12 -28.09 6.40
CA GLU A 256 -19.49 -28.07 6.92
C GLU A 256 -19.85 -26.74 7.60
N ILE A 257 -18.86 -25.98 8.08
CA ILE A 257 -19.10 -24.78 8.90
C ILE A 257 -18.57 -23.49 8.30
N CYS A 258 -17.70 -23.55 7.28
CA CYS A 258 -17.22 -22.34 6.63
C CYS A 258 -17.03 -22.48 5.12
N THR A 259 -17.03 -21.35 4.43
CA THR A 259 -16.57 -21.22 3.04
C THR A 259 -15.37 -20.27 2.97
N LEU A 260 -14.60 -20.34 1.90
CA LEU A 260 -13.46 -19.47 1.67
C LEU A 260 -13.44 -18.93 0.25
N THR A 261 -13.42 -17.63 0.09
CA THR A 261 -13.25 -16.95 -1.20
C THR A 261 -11.87 -16.29 -1.27
N LEU A 262 -11.07 -16.66 -2.25
CA LEU A 262 -9.77 -16.07 -2.55
C LEU A 262 -9.86 -15.22 -3.82
N ALA A 263 -9.27 -14.02 -3.80
CA ALA A 263 -9.16 -13.15 -4.98
C ALA A 263 -7.77 -12.51 -5.07
N GLY A 264 -6.96 -12.93 -6.04
CA GLY A 264 -5.60 -12.42 -6.24
C GLY A 264 -4.75 -13.31 -7.13
N ASN A 265 -3.57 -12.81 -7.52
CA ASN A 265 -2.60 -13.64 -8.23
C ASN A 265 -1.78 -14.45 -7.22
N SER A 266 -1.45 -15.69 -7.59
CA SER A 266 -0.65 -16.58 -6.77
C SER A 266 0.28 -17.45 -7.60
N ASP A 267 1.31 -17.99 -6.95
CA ASP A 267 2.13 -19.11 -7.42
C ASP A 267 1.68 -20.45 -6.83
N LEU A 268 0.71 -20.43 -5.91
CA LEU A 268 0.13 -21.64 -5.34
C LEU A 268 -0.87 -22.26 -6.33
N HIS A 269 -0.81 -23.57 -6.46
CA HIS A 269 -1.81 -24.32 -7.24
C HIS A 269 -2.97 -24.70 -6.31
N VAL A 270 -4.05 -23.92 -6.39
CA VAL A 270 -5.25 -24.08 -5.56
C VAL A 270 -6.37 -24.64 -6.43
N ILE A 271 -6.99 -25.73 -5.99
CA ILE A 271 -8.11 -26.38 -6.70
C ILE A 271 -9.41 -25.97 -6.00
N GLU A 272 -10.33 -25.38 -6.76
CA GLU A 272 -11.68 -25.05 -6.29
C GLU A 272 -12.48 -26.30 -5.90
N ASN A 273 -13.36 -26.16 -4.94
CA ASN A 273 -14.29 -27.20 -4.50
C ASN A 273 -15.58 -26.56 -3.95
N SER A 274 -16.44 -27.33 -3.30
CA SER A 274 -17.75 -26.86 -2.81
C SER A 274 -17.67 -25.73 -1.78
N ASN A 275 -16.57 -25.61 -1.04
CA ASN A 275 -16.38 -24.56 -0.01
C ASN A 275 -15.22 -23.60 -0.29
N LEU A 276 -14.57 -23.71 -1.47
CA LEU A 276 -13.44 -22.86 -1.87
C LEU A 276 -13.64 -22.30 -3.27
N THR A 277 -13.76 -20.98 -3.36
CA THR A 277 -13.84 -20.23 -4.62
C THR A 277 -12.56 -19.41 -4.82
N VAL A 278 -11.99 -19.45 -6.04
CA VAL A 278 -10.74 -18.76 -6.37
C VAL A 278 -10.91 -17.83 -7.57
N TYR A 279 -10.76 -16.55 -7.36
CA TYR A 279 -10.71 -15.54 -8.42
C TYR A 279 -9.29 -15.13 -8.72
N PRO A 280 -8.93 -14.85 -9.98
CA PRO A 280 -7.71 -14.09 -10.29
C PRO A 280 -7.81 -12.69 -9.66
N ARG A 281 -6.79 -11.85 -9.85
CA ARG A 281 -6.89 -10.45 -9.45
C ARG A 281 -8.11 -9.78 -10.08
N VAL A 282 -8.97 -9.23 -9.25
CA VAL A 282 -10.21 -8.56 -9.63
C VAL A 282 -10.15 -7.06 -9.39
N GLU A 283 -11.09 -6.32 -9.97
CA GLU A 283 -11.26 -4.88 -9.75
C GLU A 283 -11.81 -4.58 -8.36
N LYS A 284 -11.61 -3.31 -7.90
CA LYS A 284 -12.02 -2.89 -6.56
C LYS A 284 -13.50 -3.17 -6.25
N LYS A 285 -14.39 -2.90 -7.21
CA LYS A 285 -15.82 -3.17 -7.05
C LYS A 285 -16.11 -4.63 -6.70
N LYS A 286 -15.42 -5.56 -7.37
CA LYS A 286 -15.58 -7.01 -7.08
C LYS A 286 -14.97 -7.38 -5.73
N VAL A 287 -13.91 -6.72 -5.29
CA VAL A 287 -13.38 -6.88 -3.93
C VAL A 287 -14.43 -6.44 -2.91
N ASP A 288 -15.05 -5.27 -3.10
CA ASP A 288 -16.10 -4.76 -2.21
C ASP A 288 -17.30 -5.72 -2.14
N GLU A 289 -17.72 -6.31 -3.27
CA GLU A 289 -18.79 -7.34 -3.33
C GLU A 289 -18.39 -8.62 -2.55
N ILE A 290 -17.14 -9.06 -2.65
CA ILE A 290 -16.65 -10.24 -1.93
C ILE A 290 -16.61 -9.95 -0.42
N GLU A 291 -16.11 -8.79 -0.01
CA GLU A 291 -16.06 -8.37 1.39
C GLU A 291 -17.48 -8.22 1.98
N GLU A 292 -18.43 -7.66 1.21
CA GLU A 292 -19.83 -7.52 1.60
C GLU A 292 -20.52 -8.88 1.86
N ASN A 293 -20.22 -9.87 1.02
CA ASN A 293 -20.76 -11.23 1.14
C ASN A 293 -19.88 -12.16 2.02
N SER A 294 -19.14 -11.59 2.96
CA SER A 294 -18.31 -12.36 3.89
C SER A 294 -18.55 -11.90 5.32
N ASP A 295 -18.38 -12.80 6.28
CA ASP A 295 -18.39 -12.51 7.72
C ASP A 295 -17.00 -12.09 8.21
N VAL A 296 -15.96 -12.66 7.58
CA VAL A 296 -14.56 -12.51 8.01
C VAL A 296 -13.66 -12.10 6.85
N ILE A 297 -12.99 -10.97 7.01
CA ILE A 297 -11.92 -10.56 6.11
C ILE A 297 -10.59 -11.06 6.69
N VAL A 298 -9.94 -11.98 5.97
CA VAL A 298 -8.65 -12.53 6.39
C VAL A 298 -7.52 -11.67 5.82
N CYS A 299 -6.54 -11.38 6.66
CA CYS A 299 -5.30 -10.71 6.30
C CYS A 299 -4.12 -11.58 6.73
N VAL A 300 -3.11 -11.79 5.90
CA VAL A 300 -1.92 -12.54 6.26
C VAL A 300 -0.71 -11.63 6.33
N CYS A 301 0.09 -11.74 7.39
CA CYS A 301 1.35 -11.01 7.55
C CYS A 301 2.41 -11.50 6.58
N ASN A 302 3.39 -10.65 6.27
CA ASN A 302 4.54 -11.08 5.51
C ASN A 302 5.44 -11.98 6.36
N ARG A 303 5.92 -13.08 5.79
CA ARG A 303 6.87 -13.98 6.44
C ARG A 303 8.23 -13.33 6.66
N ASN A 304 8.62 -12.44 5.75
CA ASN A 304 9.93 -11.79 5.75
C ASN A 304 9.79 -10.27 5.85
N GLY A 305 10.85 -9.62 6.36
CA GLY A 305 10.99 -8.17 6.42
C GLY A 305 10.11 -7.49 7.46
N THR A 306 10.19 -6.17 7.45
CA THR A 306 9.53 -5.30 8.45
C THR A 306 8.25 -4.63 7.93
N GLN A 307 7.85 -4.93 6.69
CA GLN A 307 6.67 -4.33 6.07
C GLN A 307 5.39 -5.00 6.55
N ILE A 308 4.41 -4.20 6.91
CA ILE A 308 3.07 -4.64 7.29
C ILE A 308 2.13 -4.50 6.08
N PRO A 309 1.33 -5.52 5.74
CA PRO A 309 0.40 -5.44 4.64
C PRO A 309 -0.65 -4.33 4.84
N GLY A 310 -0.72 -3.39 3.89
CA GLY A 310 -1.67 -2.26 3.94
C GLY A 310 -3.15 -2.67 4.00
N LYS A 311 -3.47 -3.89 3.59
CA LYS A 311 -4.84 -4.44 3.65
C LYS A 311 -5.42 -4.52 5.04
N ILE A 312 -4.61 -4.77 6.07
CA ILE A 312 -5.06 -4.80 7.46
C ILE A 312 -5.71 -3.46 7.83
N TYR A 313 -5.09 -2.36 7.41
CA TYR A 313 -5.61 -1.02 7.66
C TYR A 313 -6.89 -0.74 6.86
N HIS A 314 -6.97 -1.22 5.60
CA HIS A 314 -8.20 -1.06 4.79
C HIS A 314 -9.34 -1.93 5.31
N ALA A 315 -9.07 -3.16 5.74
CA ALA A 315 -10.08 -4.04 6.33
C ALA A 315 -10.65 -3.46 7.64
N SER A 316 -9.84 -2.71 8.41
CA SER A 316 -10.30 -2.06 9.65
C SER A 316 -11.35 -0.97 9.43
N ALA A 317 -11.60 -0.55 8.18
CA ALA A 317 -12.66 0.38 7.80
C ALA A 317 -14.04 -0.27 7.74
N THR A 318 -14.11 -1.59 7.77
CA THR A 318 -15.37 -2.35 7.62
C THR A 318 -15.98 -2.71 8.97
N ASN A 319 -17.26 -3.10 8.96
CA ASN A 319 -17.91 -3.71 10.12
C ASN A 319 -17.78 -5.24 10.14
N ARG A 320 -16.91 -5.83 9.30
CA ARG A 320 -16.63 -7.28 9.31
C ARG A 320 -15.56 -7.64 10.32
N THR A 321 -15.59 -8.87 10.84
CA THR A 321 -14.47 -9.40 11.62
C THR A 321 -13.20 -9.43 10.79
N VAL A 322 -12.08 -8.91 11.32
CA VAL A 322 -10.78 -8.94 10.64
C VAL A 322 -9.87 -9.93 11.34
N LEU A 323 -9.58 -11.04 10.66
CA LEU A 323 -8.66 -12.07 11.14
C LEU A 323 -7.26 -11.82 10.57
N ILE A 324 -6.29 -11.57 11.46
CA ILE A 324 -4.89 -11.43 11.08
C ILE A 324 -4.17 -12.77 11.32
N LEU A 325 -3.69 -13.39 10.24
CA LEU A 325 -2.82 -14.55 10.30
C LEU A 325 -1.37 -14.06 10.48
N LEU A 326 -0.83 -14.35 11.66
CA LEU A 326 0.52 -13.96 12.06
C LEU A 326 1.55 -14.94 11.50
N ASP A 327 2.54 -14.42 10.77
CA ASP A 327 3.63 -15.21 10.17
C ASP A 327 4.96 -14.47 10.33
N GLY A 328 6.07 -15.20 10.17
CA GLY A 328 7.42 -14.65 10.20
C GLY A 328 7.97 -14.36 11.59
N GLU A 329 9.16 -13.76 11.59
CA GLU A 329 9.94 -13.50 12.80
C GLU A 329 9.38 -12.38 13.69
N HIS A 330 8.61 -11.45 13.12
CA HIS A 330 8.05 -10.28 13.81
C HIS A 330 6.58 -10.46 14.21
N LYS A 331 6.08 -11.69 14.28
CA LYS A 331 4.67 -11.97 14.56
C LYS A 331 4.19 -11.42 15.92
N GLU A 332 5.02 -11.48 16.96
CA GLU A 332 4.66 -11.01 18.30
C GLU A 332 4.58 -9.48 18.35
N GLU A 333 5.53 -8.78 17.74
CA GLU A 333 5.52 -7.31 17.66
C GLU A 333 4.33 -6.81 16.82
N ILE A 334 3.99 -7.50 15.73
CA ILE A 334 2.82 -7.19 14.89
C ILE A 334 1.54 -7.41 15.68
N LYS A 335 1.43 -8.52 16.41
CA LYS A 335 0.30 -8.82 17.27
C LYS A 335 0.12 -7.74 18.34
N GLN A 336 1.19 -7.43 19.08
CA GLN A 336 1.17 -6.38 20.10
C GLN A 336 0.75 -5.02 19.54
N TYR A 337 1.26 -4.66 18.37
CA TYR A 337 0.91 -3.42 17.71
C TYR A 337 -0.59 -3.35 17.36
N PHE A 338 -1.15 -4.37 16.73
CA PHE A 338 -2.56 -4.38 16.33
C PHE A 338 -3.52 -4.64 17.48
N ASP A 339 -3.12 -5.40 18.51
CA ASP A 339 -3.93 -5.62 19.71
C ASP A 339 -4.24 -4.31 20.43
N GLY A 340 -3.36 -3.31 20.33
CA GLY A 340 -3.59 -1.96 20.85
C GLY A 340 -4.81 -1.25 20.27
N TYR A 341 -5.32 -1.68 19.13
CA TYR A 341 -6.55 -1.13 18.52
C TYR A 341 -7.83 -1.79 19.01
N LYS A 342 -7.76 -2.98 19.62
CA LYS A 342 -8.91 -3.76 20.12
C LYS A 342 -9.96 -4.05 19.04
N ARG A 343 -9.51 -4.26 17.79
CA ARG A 343 -10.35 -4.36 16.58
C ARG A 343 -10.14 -5.67 15.82
N PHE A 344 -9.04 -6.37 16.09
CA PHE A 344 -8.58 -7.49 15.31
C PHE A 344 -8.61 -8.78 16.12
N VAL A 345 -8.83 -9.91 15.43
CA VAL A 345 -8.59 -11.24 15.98
C VAL A 345 -7.36 -11.85 15.33
N PHE A 346 -6.66 -12.72 16.05
CA PHE A 346 -5.35 -13.22 15.65
C PHE A 346 -5.29 -14.74 15.70
N ALA A 347 -4.67 -15.34 14.69
CA ALA A 347 -4.21 -16.72 14.74
C ALA A 347 -2.78 -16.80 14.20
N GLU A 348 -1.97 -17.74 14.64
CA GLU A 348 -0.74 -18.05 13.91
C GLU A 348 -1.09 -18.66 12.56
N ASN A 349 -0.25 -18.42 11.54
CA ASN A 349 -0.46 -18.96 10.20
C ASN A 349 -0.09 -20.45 10.15
N ARG A 350 -0.77 -21.24 11.01
CA ARG A 350 -0.70 -22.69 11.10
C ARG A 350 -2.11 -23.26 11.06
N LYS A 351 -2.29 -24.36 10.36
CA LYS A 351 -3.58 -24.99 10.13
C LYS A 351 -4.41 -25.15 11.41
N GLU A 352 -3.82 -25.67 12.46
CA GLU A 352 -4.49 -25.98 13.72
C GLU A 352 -4.97 -24.70 14.43
N ASP A 353 -4.15 -23.65 14.43
CA ASP A 353 -4.50 -22.35 15.03
C ASP A 353 -5.61 -21.66 14.25
N VAL A 354 -5.55 -21.74 12.91
CA VAL A 354 -6.60 -21.21 12.02
C VAL A 354 -7.92 -21.95 12.25
N ILE A 355 -7.90 -23.29 12.34
CA ILE A 355 -9.09 -24.10 12.67
C ILE A 355 -9.70 -23.66 14.00
N SER A 356 -8.87 -23.53 15.04
CA SER A 356 -9.31 -23.11 16.38
C SER A 356 -9.97 -21.73 16.35
N MET A 357 -9.36 -20.80 15.61
CA MET A 357 -9.87 -19.43 15.48
C MET A 357 -11.19 -19.37 14.69
N ILE A 358 -11.29 -20.07 13.56
CA ILE A 358 -12.53 -20.15 12.76
C ILE A 358 -13.69 -20.66 13.64
N LYS A 359 -13.48 -21.73 14.40
CA LYS A 359 -14.49 -22.25 15.35
C LYS A 359 -14.89 -21.22 16.40
N THR A 360 -13.91 -20.48 16.94
CA THR A 360 -14.15 -19.42 17.92
C THR A 360 -15.00 -18.29 17.35
N ILE A 361 -14.69 -17.83 16.13
CA ILE A 361 -15.45 -16.77 15.44
C ILE A 361 -16.87 -17.27 15.12
N CYS A 362 -17.01 -18.52 14.68
CA CYS A 362 -18.32 -19.10 14.34
C CYS A 362 -19.32 -19.04 15.52
N HIS A 363 -18.82 -19.22 16.74
CA HIS A 363 -19.64 -19.10 17.97
C HIS A 363 -19.93 -17.65 18.40
N ARG A 364 -19.22 -16.65 17.85
CA ARG A 364 -19.31 -15.25 18.28
C ARG A 364 -19.59 -14.30 17.10
N ARG A 365 -20.33 -14.76 16.08
CA ARG A 365 -20.66 -13.88 14.92
C ARG A 365 -21.13 -12.52 15.43
N SER A 366 -20.34 -11.48 15.20
CA SER A 366 -20.66 -10.11 15.59
C SER A 366 -20.26 -9.15 14.47
N ASN A 367 -21.06 -8.11 14.29
CA ASN A 367 -20.62 -6.95 13.53
C ASN A 367 -19.69 -6.13 14.43
N GLU A 368 -18.58 -5.71 13.85
CA GLU A 368 -17.59 -4.86 14.50
C GLU A 368 -17.79 -3.40 14.10
N GLU A 369 -17.18 -2.49 14.84
CA GLU A 369 -17.14 -1.09 14.43
C GLU A 369 -15.86 -0.78 13.65
N PRO A 370 -15.91 0.09 12.63
CA PRO A 370 -14.71 0.60 11.98
C PRO A 370 -13.74 1.20 13.00
N CYS A 371 -12.44 1.00 12.76
CA CYS A 371 -11.43 1.51 13.68
C CYS A 371 -11.20 3.02 13.50
N GLU A 372 -11.93 3.87 14.25
CA GLU A 372 -11.84 5.32 14.14
C GLU A 372 -10.40 5.86 14.24
N ARG A 373 -9.55 5.26 15.06
CA ARG A 373 -8.14 5.65 15.20
C ARG A 373 -7.34 5.53 13.90
N LEU A 374 -7.79 4.67 12.97
CA LEU A 374 -7.20 4.47 11.64
C LEU A 374 -7.95 5.23 10.54
N ASN A 375 -8.92 6.07 10.89
CA ASN A 375 -9.56 6.98 9.93
C ASN A 375 -8.54 7.99 9.41
N SER A 376 -8.58 8.24 8.10
CA SER A 376 -7.64 9.14 7.42
C SER A 376 -7.59 10.55 8.01
N VAL A 377 -8.68 11.05 8.59
CA VAL A 377 -8.73 12.37 9.26
C VAL A 377 -7.80 12.40 10.47
N ASN A 378 -7.82 11.35 11.30
CA ASN A 378 -6.96 11.23 12.47
C ASN A 378 -5.50 11.00 12.09
N ILE A 379 -5.28 10.11 11.09
CA ILE A 379 -3.95 9.83 10.56
C ILE A 379 -3.31 11.08 9.95
N ALA A 380 -4.05 11.90 9.20
CA ALA A 380 -3.53 13.12 8.62
C ALA A 380 -3.12 14.16 9.67
N LYS A 381 -3.85 14.27 10.79
CA LYS A 381 -3.45 15.13 11.92
C LYS A 381 -2.11 14.71 12.54
N GLU A 382 -1.91 13.40 12.69
CA GLU A 382 -0.66 12.84 13.21
C GLU A 382 0.49 13.03 12.22
N PHE A 383 0.23 12.83 10.94
CA PHE A 383 1.22 12.89 9.86
C PHE A 383 1.92 14.23 9.75
N ILE A 384 1.20 15.34 9.88
CA ILE A 384 1.71 16.70 9.68
C ILE A 384 2.32 17.34 10.95
N ARG A 385 2.11 16.75 12.13
CA ARG A 385 2.77 17.16 13.38
C ARG A 385 4.28 16.91 13.30
#